data_d8ba898579e2697e2a460ff6b35b8c6e
#
_entry.id   d8ba898579e2697e2a460ff6b35b8c6e
#
_cell.length_a   1.000
_cell.length_b   1.000
_cell.length_c   1.000
_cell.angle_alpha   90.00
_cell.angle_beta   90.00
_cell.angle_gamma   90.00
#
_symmetry.space_group_name_H-M   'P 1'
#
loop_
_entity.id
_entity.type
_entity.pdbx_description
1 polymer ?
#
loop_
_entity_poly.entity_id
_entity_poly.type
_entity_poly.pdbx_seq_one_letter_code
_entity_poly.pdbx_strand_id
1 'polypeptide(L)'
;MTLLERLGGREAITRGIVHTFRILSRRPRPSRHEEAAGEELDAYLRGLGLSPVRDGAGNRMADVPPAPGRGRAPRLILQGHLDMVCAVRPGSGWNPLTDPVTVVEEGGFLRSDGRSSLGADNHLGNAAALWLLSTGAVNHGPLRLLFTTAEEVGLEGAKEVAPDWLAGAEYLLNTDGFHLGRAVVGSASGRRETWAAPLDAGPAPALPAWRLTLSGGRGGHSGDDINRGRANPIKLLAAYLAGLPGGRIASLSGGLTHNAIPAQAEAVVFCPAEPDLSPLRGALADYRAADPGLTVACAPAERPERAWTPAFQAHVLAFLMGLYHGVYAMEPAFPGTVGASANLGRAGT
;
A
#
# COMPACT_ATOMS: atom_id res chain seq x y z
N MET A 1 26.62 -32.28 -9.77
CA MET A 1 26.65 -30.81 -10.04
C MET A 1 25.38 -30.20 -9.52
N THR A 2 25.50 -29.31 -8.56
CA THR A 2 24.37 -28.56 -7.96
C THR A 2 23.77 -27.58 -8.97
N LEU A 3 22.56 -27.07 -8.73
CA LEU A 3 21.96 -26.03 -9.59
C LEU A 3 22.85 -24.78 -9.62
N LEU A 4 23.44 -24.39 -8.49
CA LEU A 4 24.34 -23.26 -8.39
C LEU A 4 25.55 -23.41 -9.33
N GLU A 5 26.17 -24.59 -9.37
CA GLU A 5 27.29 -24.88 -10.30
C GLU A 5 26.83 -24.86 -11.74
N ARG A 6 25.64 -25.40 -12.05
CA ARG A 6 25.09 -25.38 -13.42
C ARG A 6 24.82 -23.96 -13.92
N LEU A 7 24.47 -23.04 -13.02
CA LEU A 7 24.24 -21.63 -13.31
C LEU A 7 25.51 -20.79 -13.31
N GLY A 8 26.71 -21.38 -13.12
CA GLY A 8 28.00 -20.70 -13.15
C GLY A 8 28.35 -19.96 -11.86
N GLY A 9 27.70 -20.29 -10.76
CA GLY A 9 27.96 -19.70 -9.45
C GLY A 9 27.25 -18.36 -9.21
N ARG A 10 27.40 -17.82 -8.00
CA ARG A 10 26.69 -16.61 -7.55
C ARG A 10 26.90 -15.39 -8.44
N GLU A 11 28.15 -15.14 -8.86
CA GLU A 11 28.45 -13.99 -9.72
C GLU A 11 27.74 -14.06 -11.08
N ALA A 12 27.73 -15.24 -11.72
CA ALA A 12 27.04 -15.41 -12.99
C ALA A 12 25.54 -15.19 -12.86
N ILE A 13 24.94 -15.71 -11.77
CA ILE A 13 23.53 -15.49 -11.42
C ILE A 13 23.27 -14.01 -11.25
N THR A 14 24.05 -13.32 -10.41
CA THR A 14 23.88 -11.88 -10.16
C THR A 14 24.00 -11.07 -11.45
N ARG A 15 25.04 -11.29 -12.26
CA ARG A 15 25.21 -10.59 -13.54
C ARG A 15 24.03 -10.85 -14.49
N GLY A 16 23.55 -12.08 -14.56
CA GLY A 16 22.44 -12.44 -15.45
C GLY A 16 21.13 -11.80 -15.04
N ILE A 17 20.79 -11.82 -13.75
CA ILE A 17 19.60 -11.16 -13.22
C ILE A 17 19.67 -9.65 -13.41
N VAL A 18 20.81 -9.03 -13.08
CA VAL A 18 21.03 -7.58 -13.27
C VAL A 18 20.93 -7.18 -14.74
N HIS A 19 21.47 -7.99 -15.64
CA HIS A 19 21.35 -7.74 -17.08
C HIS A 19 19.88 -7.77 -17.54
N THR A 20 19.14 -8.78 -17.14
CA THR A 20 17.69 -8.90 -17.47
C THR A 20 16.89 -7.76 -16.83
N PHE A 21 17.17 -7.40 -15.57
CA PHE A 21 16.54 -6.27 -14.91
C PHE A 21 16.76 -4.95 -15.67
N ARG A 22 17.98 -4.71 -16.18
CA ARG A 22 18.29 -3.52 -17.00
C ARG A 22 17.52 -3.52 -18.32
N ILE A 23 17.30 -4.68 -18.94
CA ILE A 23 16.47 -4.80 -20.15
C ILE A 23 15.02 -4.37 -19.83
N LEU A 24 14.44 -4.97 -18.82
CA LEU A 24 13.04 -4.67 -18.41
C LEU A 24 12.86 -3.21 -17.96
N SER A 25 13.92 -2.55 -17.46
CA SER A 25 13.88 -1.16 -16.99
C SER A 25 14.02 -0.12 -18.11
N ARG A 26 14.16 -0.52 -19.38
CA ARG A 26 14.32 0.39 -20.53
C ARG A 26 13.03 1.16 -20.87
N ARG A 27 11.87 0.66 -20.44
CA ARG A 27 10.59 1.28 -20.70
C ARG A 27 10.00 1.86 -19.43
N PRO A 28 9.39 3.04 -19.53
CA PRO A 28 8.62 3.57 -18.41
C PRO A 28 7.40 2.68 -18.14
N ARG A 29 7.03 2.57 -16.87
CA ARG A 29 5.96 1.68 -16.42
C ARG A 29 5.21 2.18 -15.19
N PRO A 30 4.79 3.46 -15.14
CA PRO A 30 3.94 3.88 -14.03
C PRO A 30 2.62 3.13 -14.09
N SER A 31 2.03 2.88 -12.93
CA SER A 31 0.74 2.16 -12.82
C SER A 31 -0.31 2.73 -13.78
N ARG A 32 -1.01 1.87 -14.50
CA ARG A 32 -1.98 2.13 -15.58
C ARG A 32 -1.36 2.65 -16.90
N HIS A 33 -0.02 2.66 -17.01
CA HIS A 33 0.71 3.08 -18.22
C HIS A 33 1.85 2.10 -18.56
N GLU A 34 1.60 0.79 -18.36
CA GLU A 34 2.60 -0.26 -18.53
C GLU A 34 2.74 -0.77 -19.97
N GLU A 35 1.99 -0.22 -20.92
CA GLU A 35 1.93 -0.77 -22.29
C GLU A 35 3.32 -0.97 -22.92
N ALA A 36 4.15 0.08 -22.89
CA ALA A 36 5.49 0.02 -23.49
C ALA A 36 6.39 -1.01 -22.79
N ALA A 37 6.26 -1.18 -21.46
CA ALA A 37 6.97 -2.21 -20.71
C ALA A 37 6.45 -3.62 -21.03
N GLY A 38 5.12 -3.75 -21.21
CA GLY A 38 4.49 -5.00 -21.65
C GLY A 38 4.96 -5.43 -23.04
N GLU A 39 5.09 -4.49 -23.99
CA GLU A 39 5.62 -4.77 -25.32
C GLU A 39 7.09 -5.21 -25.29
N GLU A 40 7.93 -4.59 -24.45
CA GLU A 40 9.34 -5.01 -24.24
C GLU A 40 9.39 -6.42 -23.64
N LEU A 41 8.52 -6.73 -22.67
CA LEU A 41 8.39 -8.07 -22.11
C LEU A 41 7.92 -9.08 -23.17
N ASP A 42 6.92 -8.74 -23.97
CA ASP A 42 6.43 -9.60 -25.06
C ASP A 42 7.54 -9.92 -26.06
N ALA A 43 8.36 -8.92 -26.41
CA ALA A 43 9.53 -9.12 -27.29
C ALA A 43 10.55 -10.05 -26.63
N TYR A 44 10.83 -9.87 -25.34
CA TYR A 44 11.74 -10.74 -24.58
C TYR A 44 11.24 -12.19 -24.57
N LEU A 45 9.95 -12.41 -24.26
CA LEU A 45 9.33 -13.73 -24.22
C LEU A 45 9.35 -14.42 -25.60
N ARG A 46 9.08 -13.69 -26.68
CA ARG A 46 9.22 -14.21 -28.05
C ARG A 46 10.66 -14.61 -28.38
N GLY A 47 11.64 -13.85 -27.88
CA GLY A 47 13.07 -14.18 -27.98
C GLY A 47 13.44 -15.49 -27.27
N LEU A 48 12.66 -15.92 -26.27
CA LEU A 48 12.76 -17.23 -25.61
C LEU A 48 11.97 -18.33 -26.34
N GLY A 49 11.34 -18.04 -27.47
CA GLY A 49 10.49 -18.98 -28.21
C GLY A 49 9.08 -19.16 -27.61
N LEU A 50 8.66 -18.25 -26.74
CA LEU A 50 7.33 -18.30 -26.10
C LEU A 50 6.33 -17.44 -26.88
N SER A 51 5.04 -17.71 -26.68
CA SER A 51 3.93 -17.00 -27.32
C SER A 51 3.13 -16.22 -26.25
N PRO A 52 3.51 -14.98 -25.92
CA PRO A 52 2.77 -14.20 -24.95
C PRO A 52 1.39 -13.82 -25.47
N VAL A 53 0.42 -13.81 -24.57
CA VAL A 53 -0.92 -13.33 -24.78
C VAL A 53 -1.23 -12.19 -23.79
N ARG A 54 -2.15 -11.31 -24.19
CA ARG A 54 -2.59 -10.15 -23.42
C ARG A 54 -4.08 -10.22 -23.17
N ASP A 55 -4.52 -9.83 -21.97
CA ASP A 55 -5.95 -9.61 -21.68
C ASP A 55 -6.37 -8.13 -21.81
N GLY A 56 -7.65 -7.87 -21.50
CA GLY A 56 -8.22 -6.52 -21.57
C GLY A 56 -7.65 -5.54 -20.56
N ALA A 57 -7.14 -6.01 -19.42
CA ALA A 57 -6.51 -5.18 -18.40
C ALA A 57 -5.04 -4.89 -18.70
N GLY A 58 -4.49 -5.49 -19.75
CA GLY A 58 -3.09 -5.32 -20.09
C GLY A 58 -2.14 -6.33 -19.42
N ASN A 59 -2.66 -7.30 -18.66
CA ASN A 59 -1.85 -8.39 -18.13
C ASN A 59 -1.22 -9.20 -19.26
N ARG A 60 -0.08 -9.83 -18.98
CA ARG A 60 0.64 -10.69 -19.94
C ARG A 60 0.74 -12.11 -19.37
N MET A 61 0.55 -13.09 -20.23
CA MET A 61 0.70 -14.49 -19.87
C MET A 61 1.46 -15.24 -20.98
N ALA A 62 2.33 -16.17 -20.59
CA ALA A 62 2.96 -17.10 -21.52
C ALA A 62 3.11 -18.49 -20.88
N ASP A 63 2.74 -19.53 -21.60
CA ASP A 63 3.01 -20.91 -21.19
C ASP A 63 4.43 -21.32 -21.58
N VAL A 64 5.15 -21.96 -20.64
CA VAL A 64 6.50 -22.50 -20.84
C VAL A 64 6.39 -24.02 -20.86
N PRO A 65 6.75 -24.67 -21.98
CA PRO A 65 6.72 -26.12 -22.07
C PRO A 65 7.60 -26.78 -20.99
N PRO A 66 7.21 -27.95 -20.46
CA PRO A 66 7.99 -28.65 -19.46
C PRO A 66 9.31 -29.13 -20.05
N ALA A 67 10.32 -29.25 -19.21
CA ALA A 67 11.57 -29.93 -19.57
C ALA A 67 11.30 -31.40 -19.95
N PRO A 68 12.16 -32.03 -20.76
CA PRO A 68 11.99 -33.41 -21.18
C PRO A 68 11.73 -34.38 -20.00
N GLY A 69 10.67 -35.17 -20.10
CA GLY A 69 10.25 -36.12 -19.05
C GLY A 69 9.49 -35.50 -17.88
N ARG A 70 9.23 -34.18 -17.87
CA ARG A 70 8.54 -33.49 -16.76
C ARG A 70 7.10 -33.07 -17.05
N GLY A 71 6.52 -33.52 -18.14
CA GLY A 71 5.15 -33.15 -18.56
C GLY A 71 4.04 -33.53 -17.59
N ARG A 72 4.28 -34.49 -16.68
CA ARG A 72 3.31 -34.90 -15.64
C ARG A 72 3.50 -34.18 -14.30
N ALA A 73 4.52 -33.33 -14.16
CA ALA A 73 4.69 -32.56 -12.95
C ALA A 73 3.56 -31.52 -12.82
N PRO A 74 3.20 -31.12 -11.59
CA PRO A 74 2.21 -30.09 -11.36
C PRO A 74 2.60 -28.79 -12.07
N ARG A 75 1.59 -28.08 -12.60
CA ARG A 75 1.81 -26.76 -13.22
C ARG A 75 2.03 -25.72 -12.13
N LEU A 76 3.06 -24.91 -12.32
CA LEU A 76 3.36 -23.77 -11.48
C LEU A 76 3.14 -22.49 -12.27
N ILE A 77 2.44 -21.51 -11.68
CA ILE A 77 2.41 -20.13 -12.14
C ILE A 77 3.52 -19.35 -11.44
N LEU A 78 4.39 -18.68 -12.21
CA LEU A 78 5.30 -17.65 -11.71
C LEU A 78 4.66 -16.30 -11.98
N GLN A 79 4.34 -15.55 -10.94
CA GLN A 79 3.60 -14.31 -11.03
C GLN A 79 4.43 -13.14 -10.48
N GLY A 80 4.36 -12.01 -11.16
CA GLY A 80 4.86 -10.72 -10.71
C GLY A 80 4.09 -9.58 -11.39
N HIS A 81 4.29 -8.33 -10.96
CA HIS A 81 3.65 -7.19 -11.60
C HIS A 81 4.62 -6.39 -12.48
N LEU A 82 4.05 -5.61 -13.41
CA LEU A 82 4.79 -4.84 -14.41
C LEU A 82 5.05 -3.40 -13.98
N ASP A 83 4.11 -2.82 -13.25
CA ASP A 83 4.17 -1.42 -12.86
C ASP A 83 5.19 -1.15 -11.73
N MET A 84 5.37 0.10 -11.44
CA MET A 84 6.18 0.58 -10.33
C MET A 84 5.65 1.91 -9.81
N VAL A 85 5.88 2.22 -8.54
CA VAL A 85 5.73 3.57 -8.00
C VAL A 85 6.81 4.47 -8.62
N CYS A 86 6.39 5.44 -9.41
CA CYS A 86 7.27 6.40 -10.06
C CYS A 86 7.44 7.65 -9.19
N ALA A 87 8.29 7.57 -8.17
CA ALA A 87 8.69 8.76 -7.42
C ALA A 87 9.68 9.59 -8.25
N VAL A 88 9.37 10.85 -8.48
CA VAL A 88 10.17 11.79 -9.27
C VAL A 88 10.86 12.79 -8.34
N ARG A 89 12.17 12.97 -8.49
CA ARG A 89 12.89 14.01 -7.76
C ARG A 89 12.49 15.38 -8.29
N PRO A 90 12.03 16.31 -7.46
CA PRO A 90 11.71 17.67 -7.90
C PRO A 90 12.87 18.31 -8.65
N GLY A 91 12.59 18.92 -9.80
CA GLY A 91 13.60 19.58 -10.64
C GLY A 91 14.50 18.64 -11.45
N SER A 92 14.31 17.33 -11.41
CA SER A 92 15.14 16.37 -12.19
C SER A 92 14.85 16.37 -13.68
N GLY A 93 13.69 16.87 -14.11
CA GLY A 93 13.24 16.81 -15.50
C GLY A 93 12.86 15.41 -15.99
N TRP A 94 12.93 14.37 -15.15
CA TRP A 94 12.56 13.01 -15.52
C TRP A 94 11.03 12.88 -15.66
N ASN A 95 10.60 12.34 -16.79
CA ASN A 95 9.19 12.12 -17.08
C ASN A 95 8.84 10.63 -16.93
N PRO A 96 7.97 10.24 -15.97
CA PRO A 96 7.63 8.84 -15.73
C PRO A 96 6.89 8.16 -16.89
N LEU A 97 6.34 8.91 -17.84
CA LEU A 97 5.64 8.37 -19.01
C LEU A 97 6.55 8.08 -20.20
N THR A 98 7.71 8.73 -20.28
CA THR A 98 8.58 8.67 -21.48
C THR A 98 10.01 8.23 -21.19
N ASP A 99 10.51 8.50 -19.99
CA ASP A 99 11.92 8.32 -19.69
C ASP A 99 12.21 6.96 -19.03
N PRO A 100 13.23 6.23 -19.48
CA PRO A 100 13.63 4.99 -18.84
C PRO A 100 14.21 5.24 -17.45
N VAL A 101 14.15 4.23 -16.60
CA VAL A 101 14.89 4.21 -15.34
C VAL A 101 16.37 3.90 -15.64
N THR A 102 17.24 4.84 -15.30
CA THR A 102 18.69 4.62 -15.44
C THR A 102 19.21 3.87 -14.22
N VAL A 103 19.54 2.59 -14.44
CA VAL A 103 20.06 1.71 -13.40
C VAL A 103 21.58 1.85 -13.29
N VAL A 104 22.08 2.34 -12.17
CA VAL A 104 23.50 2.46 -11.84
C VAL A 104 23.92 1.43 -10.80
N GLU A 105 25.17 1.02 -10.83
CA GLU A 105 25.78 0.12 -9.84
C GLU A 105 26.85 0.87 -9.08
N GLU A 106 26.68 0.99 -7.78
CA GLU A 106 27.55 1.76 -6.91
C GLU A 106 27.70 1.06 -5.56
N GLY A 107 28.92 0.83 -5.13
CA GLY A 107 29.23 0.24 -3.82
C GLY A 107 28.60 -1.15 -3.61
N GLY A 108 28.41 -1.93 -4.68
CA GLY A 108 27.76 -3.25 -4.61
C GLY A 108 26.22 -3.21 -4.55
N PHE A 109 25.62 -2.04 -4.77
CA PHE A 109 24.18 -1.84 -4.82
C PHE A 109 23.73 -1.40 -6.22
N LEU A 110 22.53 -1.84 -6.61
CA LEU A 110 21.82 -1.23 -7.74
C LEU A 110 21.01 -0.04 -7.22
N ARG A 111 21.10 1.07 -7.91
CA ARG A 111 20.37 2.32 -7.63
C ARG A 111 19.80 2.90 -8.92
N SER A 112 18.82 3.78 -8.81
CA SER A 112 18.54 4.72 -9.89
C SER A 112 19.64 5.80 -9.93
N ASP A 113 19.73 6.56 -11.01
CA ASP A 113 20.59 7.73 -11.10
C ASP A 113 20.16 8.89 -10.20
N GLY A 114 19.17 8.65 -9.38
CA GLY A 114 18.62 9.59 -8.40
C GLY A 114 17.57 10.55 -8.96
N ARG A 115 17.16 10.43 -10.22
CA ARG A 115 16.05 11.19 -10.80
C ARG A 115 14.69 10.60 -10.49
N SER A 116 14.64 9.26 -10.31
CA SER A 116 13.42 8.49 -10.05
C SER A 116 13.65 7.40 -9.01
N SER A 117 12.59 6.70 -8.59
CA SER A 117 12.66 5.39 -7.95
C SER A 117 13.29 4.36 -8.89
N LEU A 118 13.86 3.28 -8.32
CA LEU A 118 14.53 2.21 -9.08
C LEU A 118 13.55 1.25 -9.76
N GLY A 119 12.40 0.98 -9.13
CA GLY A 119 11.42 -0.01 -9.60
C GLY A 119 11.94 -1.45 -9.53
N ALA A 120 12.72 -1.80 -8.50
CA ALA A 120 13.14 -3.18 -8.24
C ALA A 120 11.95 -4.06 -7.89
N ASP A 121 10.99 -3.52 -7.19
CA ASP A 121 9.64 -4.00 -6.99
C ASP A 121 8.83 -3.77 -8.29
N ASN A 122 8.27 -4.79 -8.96
CA ASN A 122 8.61 -6.24 -8.81
C ASN A 122 9.51 -6.73 -9.96
N HIS A 123 10.12 -5.80 -10.71
CA HIS A 123 10.94 -6.14 -11.90
C HIS A 123 12.18 -6.97 -11.57
N LEU A 124 12.70 -6.93 -10.33
CA LEU A 124 13.81 -7.79 -9.95
C LEU A 124 13.38 -9.26 -9.85
N GLY A 125 12.20 -9.51 -9.29
CA GLY A 125 11.58 -10.84 -9.26
C GLY A 125 11.30 -11.36 -10.66
N ASN A 126 10.72 -10.51 -11.53
CA ASN A 126 10.49 -10.84 -12.94
C ASN A 126 11.79 -11.14 -13.67
N ALA A 127 12.84 -10.34 -13.47
CA ALA A 127 14.15 -10.54 -14.07
C ALA A 127 14.80 -11.86 -13.64
N ALA A 128 14.66 -12.22 -12.36
CA ALA A 128 15.19 -13.49 -11.85
C ALA A 128 14.50 -14.70 -12.49
N ALA A 129 13.16 -14.67 -12.58
CA ALA A 129 12.40 -15.73 -13.23
C ALA A 129 12.75 -15.87 -14.72
N LEU A 130 12.76 -14.76 -15.46
CA LEU A 130 13.04 -14.74 -16.89
C LEU A 130 14.48 -15.14 -17.21
N TRP A 131 15.45 -14.63 -16.44
CA TRP A 131 16.85 -15.02 -16.61
C TRP A 131 17.03 -16.52 -16.35
N LEU A 132 16.43 -17.03 -15.26
CA LEU A 132 16.54 -18.45 -14.90
C LEU A 132 16.03 -19.35 -16.05
N LEU A 133 14.90 -18.98 -16.65
CA LEU A 133 14.34 -19.71 -17.81
C LEU A 133 15.24 -19.60 -19.03
N SER A 134 15.82 -18.45 -19.31
CA SER A 134 16.70 -18.25 -20.46
C SER A 134 17.96 -19.12 -20.45
N THR A 135 18.39 -19.58 -19.27
CA THR A 135 19.57 -20.43 -19.13
C THR A 135 19.35 -21.87 -19.60
N GLY A 136 18.09 -22.34 -19.67
CA GLY A 136 17.77 -23.76 -19.90
C GLY A 136 18.30 -24.71 -18.82
N ALA A 137 18.87 -24.19 -17.73
CA ALA A 137 19.53 -25.01 -16.71
C ALA A 137 18.55 -25.66 -15.72
N VAL A 138 17.30 -25.25 -15.72
CA VAL A 138 16.30 -25.73 -14.77
C VAL A 138 15.48 -26.85 -15.36
N ASN A 139 15.43 -27.99 -14.65
CA ASN A 139 14.57 -29.10 -15.02
C ASN A 139 13.18 -28.92 -14.37
N HIS A 140 12.30 -28.16 -15.03
CA HIS A 140 10.99 -27.77 -14.52
C HIS A 140 9.84 -28.54 -15.18
N GLY A 141 8.69 -28.62 -14.47
CA GLY A 141 7.40 -29.05 -15.03
C GLY A 141 6.79 -27.98 -15.94
N PRO A 142 5.52 -28.13 -16.33
CA PRO A 142 4.79 -27.08 -17.04
C PRO A 142 4.80 -25.79 -16.20
N LEU A 143 5.21 -24.67 -16.79
CA LEU A 143 5.13 -23.35 -16.13
C LEU A 143 4.19 -22.44 -16.89
N ARG A 144 3.64 -21.49 -16.18
CA ARG A 144 2.95 -20.33 -16.72
C ARG A 144 3.54 -19.08 -16.11
N LEU A 145 3.96 -18.16 -16.95
CA LEU A 145 4.38 -16.82 -16.54
C LEU A 145 3.15 -15.92 -16.55
N LEU A 146 2.93 -15.17 -15.50
CA LEU A 146 1.83 -14.24 -15.37
C LEU A 146 2.35 -12.89 -14.86
N PHE A 147 2.18 -11.84 -15.64
CA PHE A 147 2.62 -10.50 -15.30
C PHE A 147 1.40 -9.59 -15.26
N THR A 148 1.10 -9.06 -14.09
CA THR A 148 -0.08 -8.21 -13.87
C THR A 148 0.25 -6.74 -13.94
N THR A 149 -0.75 -5.91 -14.22
CA THR A 149 -0.65 -4.45 -14.31
C THR A 149 -1.27 -3.80 -13.08
N ALA A 150 -0.93 -2.52 -12.82
CA ALA A 150 -1.55 -1.65 -11.82
C ALA A 150 -1.66 -2.30 -10.41
N GLU A 151 -0.59 -2.98 -9.99
CA GLU A 151 -0.50 -3.58 -8.65
C GLU A 151 -0.47 -2.49 -7.58
N GLU A 152 0.41 -1.52 -7.73
CA GLU A 152 0.74 -0.44 -6.79
C GLU A 152 -0.44 0.53 -6.50
N VAL A 153 -1.48 0.46 -7.32
CA VAL A 153 -2.70 1.27 -7.17
C VAL A 153 -3.91 0.43 -6.77
N GLY A 154 -3.68 -0.79 -6.31
CA GLY A 154 -4.70 -1.63 -5.69
C GLY A 154 -4.98 -2.95 -6.39
N LEU A 155 -3.97 -3.60 -6.97
CA LEU A 155 -4.07 -4.93 -7.59
C LEU A 155 -5.08 -4.96 -8.74
N GLU A 156 -5.20 -3.86 -9.52
CA GLU A 156 -6.26 -3.73 -10.52
C GLU A 156 -6.16 -4.83 -11.58
N GLY A 157 -4.98 -5.02 -12.18
CA GLY A 157 -4.79 -6.06 -13.17
C GLY A 157 -5.00 -7.46 -12.63
N ALA A 158 -4.56 -7.75 -11.41
CA ALA A 158 -4.73 -9.06 -10.80
C ALA A 158 -6.21 -9.43 -10.58
N LYS A 159 -7.08 -8.45 -10.33
CA LYS A 159 -8.54 -8.64 -10.18
C LYS A 159 -9.23 -8.99 -11.50
N GLU A 160 -8.63 -8.60 -12.61
CA GLU A 160 -9.18 -8.78 -13.96
C GLU A 160 -8.60 -10.02 -14.68
N VAL A 161 -7.66 -10.75 -14.06
CA VAL A 161 -7.09 -11.97 -14.66
C VAL A 161 -8.19 -12.99 -14.94
N ALA A 162 -8.27 -13.43 -16.19
CA ALA A 162 -9.26 -14.42 -16.59
C ALA A 162 -9.05 -15.73 -15.84
N PRO A 163 -10.12 -16.37 -15.31
CA PRO A 163 -10.02 -17.63 -14.58
C PRO A 163 -9.29 -18.74 -15.35
N ASP A 164 -9.42 -18.77 -16.68
CA ASP A 164 -8.74 -19.74 -17.54
C ASP A 164 -7.21 -19.60 -17.50
N TRP A 165 -6.70 -18.42 -17.17
CA TRP A 165 -5.27 -18.23 -17.01
C TRP A 165 -4.73 -18.83 -15.71
N LEU A 166 -5.60 -19.09 -14.75
CA LEU A 166 -5.27 -19.75 -13.48
C LEU A 166 -5.58 -21.24 -13.52
N ALA A 167 -6.41 -21.68 -14.47
CA ALA A 167 -6.88 -23.06 -14.55
C ALA A 167 -5.74 -24.05 -14.77
N GLY A 168 -5.84 -25.20 -14.09
CA GLY A 168 -4.90 -26.32 -14.20
C GLY A 168 -3.54 -26.08 -13.55
N ALA A 169 -3.35 -24.99 -12.80
CA ALA A 169 -2.19 -24.78 -11.96
C ALA A 169 -2.46 -25.33 -10.55
N GLU A 170 -1.48 -26.04 -10.00
CA GLU A 170 -1.52 -26.51 -8.62
C GLU A 170 -0.82 -25.55 -7.66
N TYR A 171 0.12 -24.75 -8.17
CA TYR A 171 0.89 -23.80 -7.39
C TYR A 171 0.99 -22.45 -8.11
N LEU A 172 0.99 -21.39 -7.31
CA LEU A 172 1.35 -20.05 -7.75
C LEU A 172 2.47 -19.54 -6.84
N LEU A 173 3.56 -19.12 -7.45
CA LEU A 173 4.66 -18.42 -6.77
C LEU A 173 4.66 -16.98 -7.24
N ASN A 174 4.27 -16.07 -6.34
CA ASN A 174 4.45 -14.65 -6.51
C ASN A 174 5.89 -14.28 -6.13
N THR A 175 6.55 -13.47 -6.95
CA THR A 175 7.96 -13.06 -6.76
C THR A 175 8.10 -11.73 -6.05
N ASP A 176 6.99 -11.17 -5.60
CA ASP A 176 6.93 -9.93 -4.85
C ASP A 176 7.01 -10.22 -3.35
N GLY A 177 8.07 -9.77 -2.70
CA GLY A 177 8.27 -10.07 -1.29
C GLY A 177 9.29 -9.16 -0.61
N PHE A 178 9.04 -8.81 0.66
CA PHE A 178 9.87 -7.90 1.45
C PHE A 178 11.07 -8.54 2.13
N HIS A 179 11.09 -9.88 2.27
CA HIS A 179 12.09 -10.56 3.07
C HIS A 179 12.78 -11.67 2.28
N LEU A 180 14.04 -11.45 1.94
CA LEU A 180 14.86 -12.45 1.30
C LEU A 180 14.91 -13.76 2.12
N GLY A 181 14.69 -14.89 1.45
CA GLY A 181 14.73 -16.22 2.06
C GLY A 181 13.49 -16.59 2.87
N ARG A 182 12.40 -15.82 2.77
CA ARG A 182 11.09 -16.16 3.34
C ARG A 182 10.07 -16.42 2.25
N ALA A 183 9.29 -17.48 2.43
CA ALA A 183 8.08 -17.73 1.66
C ALA A 183 6.87 -17.36 2.53
N VAL A 184 6.02 -16.47 2.02
CA VAL A 184 4.75 -16.10 2.67
C VAL A 184 3.67 -16.99 2.07
N VAL A 185 3.01 -17.79 2.91
CA VAL A 185 2.01 -18.78 2.48
C VAL A 185 0.57 -18.35 2.75
N GLY A 186 0.38 -17.13 3.23
CA GLY A 186 -0.93 -16.54 3.49
C GLY A 186 -0.80 -15.06 3.80
N SER A 187 -1.85 -14.31 3.52
CA SER A 187 -1.95 -12.89 3.85
C SER A 187 -3.35 -12.55 4.35
N ALA A 188 -3.45 -11.48 5.12
CA ALA A 188 -4.73 -10.90 5.44
C ALA A 188 -5.35 -10.25 4.20
N SER A 189 -6.67 -10.34 4.07
CA SER A 189 -7.42 -9.54 3.11
C SER A 189 -7.88 -8.24 3.75
N GLY A 190 -8.11 -7.21 2.94
CA GLY A 190 -8.60 -5.92 3.41
C GLY A 190 -9.77 -5.41 2.58
N ARG A 191 -10.69 -4.70 3.23
CA ARG A 191 -11.73 -3.93 2.58
C ARG A 191 -11.60 -2.48 2.99
N ARG A 192 -11.58 -1.59 2.01
CA ARG A 192 -11.66 -0.15 2.24
C ARG A 192 -13.08 0.31 2.01
N GLU A 193 -13.59 1.09 2.95
CA GLU A 193 -14.88 1.76 2.84
C GLU A 193 -14.69 3.27 2.97
N THR A 194 -15.43 4.03 2.19
CA THR A 194 -15.46 5.49 2.25
C THR A 194 -16.91 5.90 2.36
N TRP A 195 -17.22 6.66 3.41
CA TRP A 195 -18.54 7.24 3.60
C TRP A 195 -18.46 8.74 3.38
N ALA A 196 -19.38 9.29 2.62
CA ALA A 196 -19.51 10.71 2.40
C ALA A 196 -20.97 11.11 2.60
N ALA A 197 -21.17 12.27 3.21
CA ALA A 197 -22.47 12.89 3.34
C ALA A 197 -22.39 14.37 2.96
N PRO A 198 -23.44 14.95 2.37
CA PRO A 198 -23.51 16.39 2.16
C PRO A 198 -23.31 17.13 3.48
N LEU A 199 -22.47 18.16 3.48
CA LEU A 199 -22.22 18.99 4.65
C LEU A 199 -23.47 19.82 4.98
N ASP A 200 -24.10 19.53 6.12
CA ASP A 200 -25.21 20.33 6.64
C ASP A 200 -24.68 21.33 7.69
N ALA A 201 -24.54 22.57 7.28
CA ALA A 201 -24.02 23.65 8.09
C ALA A 201 -24.84 24.93 7.88
N GLY A 202 -25.04 25.67 8.96
CA GLY A 202 -25.69 26.98 9.01
C GLY A 202 -24.71 28.12 9.30
N PRO A 203 -25.22 29.33 9.51
CA PRO A 203 -24.39 30.47 9.94
C PRO A 203 -23.66 30.18 11.26
N ALA A 204 -22.45 30.68 11.38
CA ALA A 204 -21.67 30.56 12.60
C ALA A 204 -22.36 31.26 13.78
N PRO A 205 -22.38 30.66 14.98
CA PRO A 205 -22.90 31.30 16.17
C PRO A 205 -22.02 32.49 16.57
N ALA A 206 -22.58 33.50 17.24
CA ALA A 206 -21.83 34.66 17.74
C ALA A 206 -20.98 34.30 18.98
N LEU A 207 -20.07 33.34 18.82
CA LEU A 207 -19.19 32.82 19.85
C LEU A 207 -17.75 32.86 19.38
N PRO A 208 -16.75 32.91 20.29
CA PRO A 208 -15.34 32.71 19.94
C PRO A 208 -15.12 31.36 19.27
N ALA A 209 -14.15 31.31 18.36
CA ALA A 209 -13.71 30.09 17.70
C ALA A 209 -12.38 29.60 18.29
N TRP A 210 -12.28 28.30 18.51
CA TRP A 210 -11.15 27.62 19.10
C TRP A 210 -10.70 26.48 18.22
N ARG A 211 -9.37 26.35 18.04
CA ARG A 211 -8.74 25.23 17.36
C ARG A 211 -8.24 24.22 18.38
N LEU A 212 -8.72 22.99 18.27
CA LEU A 212 -8.27 21.86 19.05
C LEU A 212 -7.39 21.00 18.19
N THR A 213 -6.15 20.72 18.61
CA THR A 213 -5.20 19.92 17.86
C THR A 213 -4.67 18.78 18.72
N LEU A 214 -4.87 17.55 18.30
CA LEU A 214 -4.14 16.39 18.79
C LEU A 214 -3.01 16.09 17.82
N SER A 215 -1.76 16.00 18.32
CA SER A 215 -0.58 15.79 17.49
C SER A 215 0.49 15.00 18.24
N GLY A 216 1.52 14.54 17.52
CA GLY A 216 2.62 13.80 18.12
C GLY A 216 2.35 12.31 18.31
N GLY A 217 1.23 11.78 17.82
CA GLY A 217 0.98 10.34 17.76
C GLY A 217 1.97 9.65 16.84
N ARG A 218 2.31 8.40 17.17
CA ARG A 218 3.23 7.60 16.33
C ARG A 218 2.61 7.19 15.01
N GLY A 219 1.28 7.08 14.95
CA GLY A 219 0.62 6.54 13.76
C GLY A 219 1.10 5.12 13.44
N GLY A 220 1.29 4.80 12.16
CA GLY A 220 1.84 3.53 11.71
C GLY A 220 0.97 2.83 10.68
N HIS A 221 1.44 1.68 10.17
CA HIS A 221 0.70 0.88 9.21
C HIS A 221 -0.50 0.19 9.85
N SER A 222 -1.69 0.30 9.26
CA SER A 222 -2.92 -0.24 9.83
C SER A 222 -2.96 -1.78 9.93
N GLY A 223 -2.15 -2.48 9.14
CA GLY A 223 -2.00 -3.93 9.23
C GLY A 223 -0.96 -4.34 10.29
N ASP A 224 0.23 -3.74 10.26
CA ASP A 224 1.37 -4.21 11.05
C ASP A 224 1.41 -3.63 12.46
N ASP A 225 0.81 -2.45 12.67
CA ASP A 225 0.92 -1.72 13.92
C ASP A 225 -0.41 -1.63 14.70
N ILE A 226 -1.51 -2.15 14.18
CA ILE A 226 -2.85 -1.99 14.76
C ILE A 226 -2.99 -2.63 16.16
N ASN A 227 -2.18 -3.65 16.43
CA ASN A 227 -2.14 -4.36 17.72
C ASN A 227 -1.19 -3.73 18.75
N ARG A 228 -0.57 -2.59 18.42
CA ARG A 228 0.39 -1.93 19.33
C ARG A 228 -0.24 -0.98 20.34
N GLY A 229 -1.57 -0.92 20.39
CA GLY A 229 -2.30 -0.07 21.33
C GLY A 229 -2.14 1.43 21.09
N ARG A 230 -1.78 1.86 19.85
CA ARG A 230 -1.66 3.27 19.49
C ARG A 230 -3.00 3.95 19.48
N ALA A 231 -3.03 5.21 19.85
CA ALA A 231 -4.22 6.03 19.86
C ALA A 231 -4.72 6.32 18.43
N ASN A 232 -6.03 6.53 18.31
CA ASN A 232 -6.62 7.17 17.14
C ASN A 232 -7.09 8.58 17.51
N PRO A 233 -6.36 9.63 17.15
CA PRO A 233 -6.71 11.01 17.49
C PRO A 233 -8.09 11.45 16.98
N ILE A 234 -8.56 10.90 15.84
CA ILE A 234 -9.91 11.22 15.31
C ILE A 234 -10.98 10.72 16.30
N LYS A 235 -10.84 9.49 16.79
CA LYS A 235 -11.76 8.88 17.76
C LYS A 235 -11.78 9.64 19.09
N LEU A 236 -10.59 9.98 19.59
CA LEU A 236 -10.45 10.73 20.84
C LEU A 236 -11.06 12.12 20.73
N LEU A 237 -10.80 12.81 19.62
CA LEU A 237 -11.37 14.14 19.39
C LEU A 237 -12.89 14.08 19.23
N ALA A 238 -13.42 13.12 18.47
CA ALA A 238 -14.85 12.93 18.31
C ALA A 238 -15.57 12.66 19.64
N ALA A 239 -15.00 11.79 20.48
CA ALA A 239 -15.55 11.49 21.81
C ALA A 239 -15.54 12.73 22.73
N TYR A 240 -14.46 13.49 22.73
CA TYR A 240 -14.37 14.74 23.48
C TYR A 240 -15.40 15.76 23.01
N LEU A 241 -15.53 15.96 21.68
CA LEU A 241 -16.49 16.91 21.11
C LEU A 241 -17.94 16.55 21.37
N ALA A 242 -18.25 15.25 21.45
CA ALA A 242 -19.60 14.79 21.82
C ALA A 242 -19.98 15.18 23.25
N GLY A 243 -19.02 15.28 24.15
CA GLY A 243 -19.21 15.71 25.53
C GLY A 243 -18.99 17.22 25.79
N LEU A 244 -18.67 18.02 24.76
CA LEU A 244 -18.34 19.45 24.91
C LEU A 244 -19.63 20.30 25.05
N PRO A 245 -19.93 20.85 26.25
CA PRO A 245 -21.16 21.58 26.46
C PRO A 245 -21.24 22.84 25.59
N GLY A 246 -22.35 23.00 24.84
CA GLY A 246 -22.59 24.18 24.01
C GLY A 246 -21.64 24.34 22.83
N GLY A 247 -20.74 23.38 22.60
CA GLY A 247 -19.80 23.43 21.51
C GLY A 247 -20.49 23.23 20.15
N ARG A 248 -20.12 24.03 19.16
CA ARG A 248 -20.58 23.95 17.77
C ARG A 248 -19.39 23.75 16.87
N ILE A 249 -19.38 22.68 16.10
CA ILE A 249 -18.26 22.32 15.24
C ILE A 249 -18.32 23.10 13.93
N ALA A 250 -17.22 23.66 13.49
CA ALA A 250 -17.05 24.22 12.16
C ALA A 250 -16.37 23.21 11.21
N SER A 251 -15.34 22.52 11.70
CA SER A 251 -14.62 21.50 10.93
C SER A 251 -14.03 20.44 11.85
N LEU A 252 -13.84 19.25 11.30
CA LEU A 252 -13.09 18.15 11.92
C LEU A 252 -12.30 17.45 10.83
N SER A 253 -11.01 17.24 11.06
CA SER A 253 -10.13 16.53 10.14
C SER A 253 -9.07 15.73 10.89
N GLY A 254 -8.58 14.66 10.27
CA GLY A 254 -7.50 13.86 10.83
C GLY A 254 -7.10 12.73 9.90
N GLY A 255 -5.87 12.24 10.09
CA GLY A 255 -5.26 11.21 9.27
C GLY A 255 -4.90 11.69 7.85
N LEU A 256 -3.98 10.98 7.22
CA LEU A 256 -3.48 11.31 5.88
C LEU A 256 -3.95 10.30 4.85
N THR A 257 -3.94 9.03 5.20
CA THR A 257 -4.23 7.92 4.28
C THR A 257 -5.05 6.82 4.96
N HIS A 258 -5.77 6.04 4.17
CA HIS A 258 -6.65 4.98 4.66
C HIS A 258 -5.92 3.81 5.34
N ASN A 259 -4.69 3.52 4.92
CA ASN A 259 -3.88 2.40 5.41
C ASN A 259 -2.91 2.77 6.54
N ALA A 260 -3.05 3.95 7.11
CA ALA A 260 -2.27 4.37 8.27
C ALA A 260 -3.17 4.63 9.49
N ILE A 261 -2.65 4.34 10.66
CA ILE A 261 -3.21 4.80 11.94
C ILE A 261 -2.98 6.32 12.00
N PRO A 262 -3.98 7.15 12.23
CA PRO A 262 -3.81 8.59 12.33
C PRO A 262 -2.79 8.99 13.40
N ALA A 263 -1.90 9.91 13.08
CA ALA A 263 -0.95 10.49 14.04
C ALA A 263 -1.43 11.85 14.59
N GLN A 264 -2.46 12.42 13.96
CA GLN A 264 -2.99 13.73 14.34
C GLN A 264 -4.46 13.88 13.94
N ALA A 265 -5.15 14.78 14.64
CA ALA A 265 -6.49 15.25 14.29
C ALA A 265 -6.67 16.69 14.77
N GLU A 266 -7.55 17.42 14.10
CA GLU A 266 -7.85 18.81 14.40
C GLU A 266 -9.36 19.05 14.30
N ALA A 267 -9.89 19.95 15.13
CA ALA A 267 -11.22 20.50 14.98
C ALA A 267 -11.22 22.00 15.25
N VAL A 268 -12.09 22.72 14.55
CA VAL A 268 -12.43 24.10 14.88
C VAL A 268 -13.83 24.11 15.46
N VAL A 269 -13.97 24.69 16.65
CA VAL A 269 -15.21 24.71 17.41
C VAL A 269 -15.54 26.13 17.90
N PHE A 270 -16.82 26.42 18.02
CA PHE A 270 -17.32 27.60 18.67
C PHE A 270 -17.72 27.26 20.11
N CYS A 271 -17.16 27.96 21.07
CA CYS A 271 -17.49 27.84 22.50
C CYS A 271 -17.51 29.21 23.17
N PRO A 272 -18.34 29.43 24.23
CA PRO A 272 -18.38 30.70 24.95
C PRO A 272 -17.05 31.08 25.62
N ALA A 273 -16.29 30.06 26.05
CA ALA A 273 -14.98 30.20 26.65
C ALA A 273 -14.04 29.14 26.06
N GLU A 274 -12.74 29.25 26.41
CA GLU A 274 -11.77 28.22 26.04
C GLU A 274 -12.23 26.84 26.56
N PRO A 275 -12.27 25.82 25.69
CA PRO A 275 -12.64 24.47 26.08
C PRO A 275 -11.70 23.89 27.14
N ASP A 276 -12.29 23.29 28.21
CA ASP A 276 -11.51 22.56 29.20
C ASP A 276 -11.01 21.23 28.59
N LEU A 277 -9.70 21.13 28.40
CA LEU A 277 -9.05 19.94 27.85
C LEU A 277 -8.75 18.86 28.88
N SER A 278 -9.10 19.04 30.16
CA SER A 278 -8.80 18.07 31.22
C SER A 278 -9.37 16.68 30.92
N PRO A 279 -10.61 16.53 30.43
CA PRO A 279 -11.16 15.22 30.07
C PRO A 279 -10.38 14.55 28.94
N LEU A 280 -9.97 15.32 27.91
CA LEU A 280 -9.21 14.80 26.79
C LEU A 280 -7.79 14.42 27.19
N ARG A 281 -7.12 15.26 28.02
CA ARG A 281 -5.80 14.92 28.61
C ARG A 281 -5.88 13.67 29.48
N GLY A 282 -6.96 13.45 30.21
CA GLY A 282 -7.22 12.23 30.96
C GLY A 282 -7.25 11.00 30.06
N ALA A 283 -8.00 11.08 28.95
CA ALA A 283 -8.10 9.99 27.97
C ALA A 283 -6.76 9.67 27.28
N LEU A 284 -5.85 10.64 27.12
CA LEU A 284 -4.51 10.39 26.58
C LEU A 284 -3.63 9.55 27.52
N ALA A 285 -3.93 9.51 28.81
CA ALA A 285 -3.15 8.76 29.78
C ALA A 285 -3.14 7.25 29.47
N ASP A 286 -4.22 6.71 28.92
CA ASP A 286 -4.35 5.29 28.56
C ASP A 286 -3.41 4.89 27.43
N TYR A 287 -2.94 5.86 26.64
CA TYR A 287 -2.09 5.63 25.47
C TYR A 287 -0.62 5.98 25.70
N ARG A 288 -0.23 6.46 26.88
CA ARG A 288 1.15 6.92 27.15
C ARG A 288 2.24 5.89 26.86
N ALA A 289 1.96 4.61 27.07
CA ALA A 289 2.92 3.55 26.81
C ALA A 289 3.18 3.37 25.29
N ALA A 290 2.12 3.43 24.48
CA ALA A 290 2.18 3.23 23.03
C ALA A 290 2.49 4.53 22.27
N ASP A 291 1.92 5.66 22.73
CA ASP A 291 2.00 6.99 22.10
C ASP A 291 2.48 8.07 23.11
N PRO A 292 3.72 8.01 23.61
CA PRO A 292 4.21 8.93 24.63
C PRO A 292 4.29 10.39 24.18
N GLY A 293 4.35 10.63 22.86
CA GLY A 293 4.41 11.96 22.23
C GLY A 293 3.05 12.59 21.95
N LEU A 294 1.95 11.85 22.11
CA LEU A 294 0.62 12.37 21.80
C LEU A 294 0.20 13.45 22.80
N THR A 295 -0.10 14.60 22.29
CA THR A 295 -0.48 15.80 23.06
C THR A 295 -1.74 16.46 22.50
N VAL A 296 -2.38 17.28 23.33
CA VAL A 296 -3.50 18.12 22.92
C VAL A 296 -3.23 19.58 23.24
N ALA A 297 -3.57 20.45 22.29
CA ALA A 297 -3.50 21.90 22.42
C ALA A 297 -4.85 22.53 22.04
N CYS A 298 -5.14 23.69 22.66
CA CYS A 298 -6.22 24.59 22.27
C CYS A 298 -5.62 25.97 22.00
N ALA A 299 -6.10 26.63 20.95
CA ALA A 299 -5.72 28.00 20.61
C ALA A 299 -6.90 28.73 19.99
N PRO A 300 -6.96 30.09 20.09
CA PRO A 300 -7.91 30.87 19.31
C PRO A 300 -7.76 30.56 17.83
N ALA A 301 -8.89 30.46 17.12
CA ALA A 301 -8.92 30.20 15.68
C ALA A 301 -9.50 31.40 14.93
N GLU A 302 -9.08 31.57 13.68
CA GLU A 302 -9.84 32.41 12.75
C GLU A 302 -11.29 31.94 12.73
N ARG A 303 -12.23 32.89 12.78
CA ARG A 303 -13.63 32.58 12.93
C ARG A 303 -14.22 32.12 11.60
N PRO A 304 -14.64 30.84 11.47
CA PRO A 304 -15.34 30.37 10.27
C PRO A 304 -16.69 31.06 10.09
N GLU A 305 -17.16 31.14 8.85
CA GLU A 305 -18.47 31.73 8.55
C GLU A 305 -19.64 30.77 8.86
N ARG A 306 -19.37 29.49 8.91
CA ARG A 306 -20.38 28.43 9.09
C ARG A 306 -20.02 27.49 10.22
N ALA A 307 -21.04 26.89 10.83
CA ALA A 307 -20.92 25.79 11.78
C ALA A 307 -21.90 24.67 11.38
N TRP A 308 -21.55 23.43 11.69
CA TRP A 308 -22.42 22.29 11.48
C TRP A 308 -23.77 22.51 12.19
N THR A 309 -24.87 22.04 11.58
CA THR A 309 -26.13 22.01 12.29
C THR A 309 -26.03 21.06 13.49
N PRO A 310 -26.79 21.28 14.58
CA PRO A 310 -26.77 20.39 15.74
C PRO A 310 -27.08 18.93 15.39
N ALA A 311 -28.00 18.70 14.46
CA ALA A 311 -28.36 17.36 14.01
C ALA A 311 -27.20 16.70 13.25
N PHE A 312 -26.55 17.41 12.31
CA PHE A 312 -25.42 16.89 11.56
C PHE A 312 -24.23 16.60 12.48
N GLN A 313 -23.94 17.53 13.40
CA GLN A 313 -22.90 17.34 14.42
C GLN A 313 -23.14 16.06 15.24
N ALA A 314 -24.35 15.87 15.75
CA ALA A 314 -24.68 14.70 16.55
C ALA A 314 -24.54 13.41 15.73
N HIS A 315 -25.01 13.39 14.48
CA HIS A 315 -24.90 12.22 13.60
C HIS A 315 -23.43 11.89 13.26
N VAL A 316 -22.62 12.89 12.88
CA VAL A 316 -21.21 12.64 12.54
C VAL A 316 -20.42 12.15 13.74
N LEU A 317 -20.61 12.76 14.92
CA LEU A 317 -19.91 12.32 16.13
C LEU A 317 -20.34 10.92 16.55
N ALA A 318 -21.63 10.62 16.52
CA ALA A 318 -22.15 9.28 16.82
C ALA A 318 -21.60 8.24 15.82
N PHE A 319 -21.55 8.57 14.54
CA PHE A 319 -20.97 7.73 13.51
C PHE A 319 -19.48 7.46 13.76
N LEU A 320 -18.67 8.52 13.96
CA LEU A 320 -17.24 8.36 14.23
C LEU A 320 -16.94 7.56 15.49
N MET A 321 -17.74 7.75 16.56
CA MET A 321 -17.63 6.97 17.79
C MET A 321 -18.05 5.52 17.59
N GLY A 322 -19.10 5.27 16.80
CA GLY A 322 -19.62 3.94 16.50
C GLY A 322 -18.71 3.09 15.62
N LEU A 323 -17.89 3.73 14.76
CA LEU A 323 -16.90 3.00 13.96
C LEU A 323 -15.88 2.33 14.87
N TYR A 324 -15.65 1.05 14.67
CA TYR A 324 -14.61 0.34 15.39
C TYR A 324 -13.22 0.74 14.91
N HIS A 325 -12.25 0.77 15.82
CA HIS A 325 -10.84 0.94 15.53
C HIS A 325 -10.03 0.05 16.48
N GLY A 326 -9.11 -0.74 15.91
CA GLY A 326 -8.29 -1.67 16.69
C GLY A 326 -8.48 -3.12 16.26
N VAL A 327 -8.04 -4.03 17.12
CA VAL A 327 -8.10 -5.47 16.88
C VAL A 327 -9.43 -6.04 17.35
N TYR A 328 -10.16 -6.70 16.43
CA TYR A 328 -11.38 -7.46 16.78
C TYR A 328 -11.04 -8.82 17.36
N ALA A 329 -10.07 -9.51 16.72
CA ALA A 329 -9.68 -10.85 17.11
C ALA A 329 -8.23 -11.13 16.74
N MET A 330 -7.57 -11.93 17.56
CA MET A 330 -6.28 -12.54 17.24
C MET A 330 -6.51 -13.88 16.53
N GLU A 331 -5.57 -14.29 15.69
CA GLU A 331 -5.62 -15.57 14.99
C GLU A 331 -5.21 -16.71 15.92
N PRO A 332 -6.11 -17.67 16.26
CA PRO A 332 -5.78 -18.72 17.22
C PRO A 332 -4.68 -19.67 16.74
N ALA A 333 -4.61 -19.91 15.42
CA ALA A 333 -3.63 -20.83 14.84
C ALA A 333 -2.22 -20.24 14.77
N PHE A 334 -2.09 -18.90 14.84
CA PHE A 334 -0.82 -18.20 14.73
C PHE A 334 -0.66 -17.17 15.86
N PRO A 335 -0.08 -17.57 17.02
CA PRO A 335 0.07 -16.68 18.16
C PRO A 335 0.76 -15.36 17.82
N GLY A 336 0.19 -14.25 18.27
CA GLY A 336 0.70 -12.91 17.97
C GLY A 336 0.21 -12.30 16.66
N THR A 337 -0.51 -13.06 15.84
CA THR A 337 -1.07 -12.58 14.56
C THR A 337 -2.47 -12.01 14.77
N VAL A 338 -2.74 -10.87 14.17
CA VAL A 338 -4.07 -10.26 14.14
C VAL A 338 -4.94 -11.01 13.13
N GLY A 339 -6.06 -11.58 13.59
CA GLY A 339 -7.02 -12.29 12.75
C GLY A 339 -8.02 -11.33 12.09
N ALA A 340 -8.48 -10.32 12.84
CA ALA A 340 -9.38 -9.30 12.32
C ALA A 340 -9.18 -7.96 13.01
N SER A 341 -9.19 -6.88 12.25
CA SER A 341 -9.03 -5.51 12.76
C SER A 341 -9.75 -4.50 11.88
N ALA A 342 -9.94 -3.30 12.40
CA ALA A 342 -10.41 -2.16 11.62
C ALA A 342 -9.59 -0.90 11.96
N ASN A 343 -9.45 -0.02 10.98
CA ASN A 343 -8.76 1.26 11.12
C ASN A 343 -9.61 2.41 10.58
N LEU A 344 -9.91 3.38 11.43
CA LEU A 344 -10.40 4.68 10.98
C LEU A 344 -9.19 5.51 10.54
N GLY A 345 -8.83 5.44 9.27
CA GLY A 345 -7.57 6.02 8.76
C GLY A 345 -7.65 7.51 8.46
N ARG A 346 -8.83 8.02 8.07
CA ARG A 346 -9.01 9.43 7.69
C ARG A 346 -10.43 9.90 7.94
N ALA A 347 -10.55 11.13 8.39
CA ALA A 347 -11.80 11.90 8.41
C ALA A 347 -11.50 13.34 7.94
N GLY A 348 -12.49 14.01 7.33
CA GLY A 348 -12.32 15.40 6.91
C GLY A 348 -13.63 16.00 6.39
N THR A 349 -13.71 17.31 6.51
CA THR A 349 -14.79 18.15 5.97
C THR A 349 -14.20 19.14 4.97
#